data_0ec88ee7d5d1ad5002e1f5d0e5be6e3d
#
_entry.id   0ec88ee7d5d1ad5002e1f5d0e5be6e3d
#
_cell.length_a   1.000
_cell.length_b   1.000
_cell.length_c   1.000
_cell.angle_alpha   90.00
_cell.angle_beta   90.00
_cell.angle_gamma   90.00
#
_symmetry.space_group_name_H-M   'P 1'
#
loop_
_entity.id
_entity.type
_entity.pdbx_description
1 polymer ?
#
loop_
_entity_poly.entity_id
_entity_poly.type
_entity_poly.pdbx_seq_one_letter_code
_entity_poly.pdbx_strand_id
1 'polypeptide(L)'
;GLQLATGEFIAFADHDDLLPSNALYECVRAINKHPKIRAIYTDEDKISMDGKKHFQPHFKPDFNRDLLNSTNYFCHLFVVDKRVVDKVGGLNPEYDGAQDYDFVLRCSEVTRNIYHIPKILYHWRAHMDSTAENPESKMYAFEAGARAIAAHYKRIGIDNAEVTQTECLGVYRTHYKIEEPLVSIIIPNKDHTDDL
;
A
#
# COMPACT_ATOMS: atom_id res chain seq x y z
N GLY A 1 -16.23 12.72 -5.15
CA GLY A 1 -15.66 11.95 -6.27
C GLY A 1 -16.30 10.57 -6.41
N LEU A 2 -16.19 9.69 -5.41
CA LEU A 2 -16.67 8.28 -5.49
C LEU A 2 -18.16 8.15 -5.83
N GLN A 3 -19.03 9.01 -5.30
CA GLN A 3 -20.47 8.99 -5.60
C GLN A 3 -20.81 9.33 -7.06
N LEU A 4 -19.89 10.01 -7.77
CA LEU A 4 -20.06 10.38 -9.17
C LEU A 4 -19.41 9.36 -10.12
N ALA A 5 -18.65 8.42 -9.58
CA ALA A 5 -17.95 7.43 -10.39
C ALA A 5 -18.91 6.34 -10.88
N THR A 6 -19.03 6.18 -12.20
CA THR A 6 -19.91 5.21 -12.87
C THR A 6 -19.16 4.02 -13.46
N GLY A 7 -17.82 4.07 -13.48
CA GLY A 7 -16.98 3.01 -14.05
C GLY A 7 -16.99 1.72 -13.23
N GLU A 8 -16.70 0.59 -13.87
CA GLU A 8 -16.56 -0.71 -13.19
C GLU A 8 -15.31 -0.76 -12.30
N PHE A 9 -14.27 0.01 -12.65
CA PHE A 9 -13.06 0.21 -11.87
C PHE A 9 -12.87 1.70 -11.59
N ILE A 10 -12.32 2.00 -10.44
CA ILE A 10 -12.04 3.36 -9.98
C ILE A 10 -10.54 3.49 -9.79
N ALA A 11 -9.94 4.47 -10.44
CA ALA A 11 -8.54 4.85 -10.27
C ALA A 11 -8.45 6.06 -9.33
N PHE A 12 -7.51 6.01 -8.39
CA PHE A 12 -7.21 7.11 -7.48
C PHE A 12 -5.96 7.84 -7.98
N ALA A 13 -6.07 9.14 -8.18
CA ALA A 13 -4.98 10.00 -8.59
C ALA A 13 -5.12 11.36 -7.91
N ASP A 14 -4.01 11.94 -7.51
CA ASP A 14 -3.97 13.28 -6.96
C ASP A 14 -4.07 14.32 -8.10
N HIS A 15 -4.62 15.48 -7.80
CA HIS A 15 -5.01 16.47 -8.80
C HIS A 15 -3.83 17.17 -9.48
N ASP A 16 -2.66 17.11 -8.86
CA ASP A 16 -1.42 17.75 -9.28
C ASP A 16 -0.39 16.79 -9.89
N ASP A 17 -0.71 15.48 -9.88
CA ASP A 17 0.14 14.43 -10.39
C ASP A 17 -0.11 14.14 -11.89
N LEU A 18 0.72 13.29 -12.49
CA LEU A 18 0.63 12.94 -13.89
C LEU A 18 0.51 11.42 -14.10
N LEU A 19 -0.32 11.06 -15.07
CA LEU A 19 -0.38 9.69 -15.60
C LEU A 19 0.30 9.63 -16.95
N PRO A 20 1.18 8.64 -17.21
CA PRO A 20 1.63 8.35 -18.56
C PRO A 20 0.45 8.04 -19.49
N SER A 21 0.57 8.37 -20.75
CA SER A 21 -0.52 8.21 -21.73
C SER A 21 -1.01 6.77 -21.88
N ASN A 22 -0.19 5.79 -21.53
CA ASN A 22 -0.52 4.35 -21.56
C ASN A 22 -1.01 3.78 -20.21
N ALA A 23 -1.10 4.57 -19.14
CA ALA A 23 -1.44 4.06 -17.80
C ALA A 23 -2.77 3.31 -17.79
N LEU A 24 -3.84 3.93 -18.27
CA LEU A 24 -5.17 3.31 -18.30
C LEU A 24 -5.23 2.12 -19.27
N TYR A 25 -4.51 2.19 -20.39
CA TYR A 25 -4.42 1.06 -21.33
C TYR A 25 -3.82 -0.17 -20.65
N GLU A 26 -2.73 -0.01 -19.89
CA GLU A 26 -2.08 -1.12 -19.19
C GLU A 26 -2.98 -1.71 -18.11
N CYS A 27 -3.72 -0.89 -17.39
CA CYS A 27 -4.72 -1.35 -16.40
C CYS A 27 -5.83 -2.18 -17.09
N VAL A 28 -6.44 -1.67 -18.16
CA VAL A 28 -7.49 -2.37 -18.89
C VAL A 28 -6.95 -3.66 -19.50
N ARG A 29 -5.74 -3.63 -20.05
CA ARG A 29 -5.07 -4.83 -20.59
C ARG A 29 -4.89 -5.90 -19.53
N ALA A 30 -4.46 -5.52 -18.32
CA ALA A 30 -4.30 -6.45 -17.19
C ALA A 30 -5.65 -7.05 -16.78
N ILE A 31 -6.71 -6.25 -16.66
CA ILE A 31 -8.06 -6.68 -16.30
C ILE A 31 -8.58 -7.69 -17.33
N ASN A 32 -8.43 -7.40 -18.61
CA ASN A 32 -8.89 -8.29 -19.70
C ASN A 32 -8.12 -9.62 -19.71
N LYS A 33 -6.81 -9.59 -19.43
CA LYS A 33 -5.98 -10.78 -19.35
C LYS A 33 -6.26 -11.63 -18.13
N HIS A 34 -6.63 -11.00 -17.02
CA HIS A 34 -6.84 -11.62 -15.72
C HIS A 34 -8.21 -11.24 -15.13
N PRO A 35 -9.33 -11.86 -15.57
CA PRO A 35 -10.69 -11.43 -15.17
C PRO A 35 -11.01 -11.54 -13.68
N LYS A 36 -10.13 -12.18 -12.90
CA LYS A 36 -10.27 -12.28 -11.44
C LYS A 36 -9.72 -11.07 -10.69
N ILE A 37 -8.99 -10.17 -11.37
CA ILE A 37 -8.46 -8.95 -10.74
C ILE A 37 -9.58 -8.15 -10.08
N ARG A 38 -9.30 -7.66 -8.87
CA ARG A 38 -10.18 -6.78 -8.10
C ARG A 38 -9.49 -5.49 -7.68
N ALA A 39 -8.18 -5.48 -7.64
CA ALA A 39 -7.39 -4.28 -7.45
C ALA A 39 -6.08 -4.38 -8.22
N ILE A 40 -5.54 -3.23 -8.60
CA ILE A 40 -4.27 -3.08 -9.30
C ILE A 40 -3.48 -1.99 -8.59
N TYR A 41 -2.18 -2.17 -8.44
CA TYR A 41 -1.23 -1.10 -8.17
C TYR A 41 -0.06 -1.17 -9.15
N THR A 42 0.64 -0.05 -9.29
CA THR A 42 1.72 0.08 -10.28
C THR A 42 2.99 0.63 -9.63
N ASP A 43 4.10 0.56 -10.33
CA ASP A 43 5.27 1.33 -9.98
C ASP A 43 5.04 2.82 -10.23
N GLU A 44 5.85 3.65 -9.58
CA GLU A 44 5.77 5.10 -9.67
C GLU A 44 7.17 5.71 -9.73
N ASP A 45 7.25 6.98 -10.10
CA ASP A 45 8.41 7.81 -9.90
C ASP A 45 7.98 9.21 -9.43
N LYS A 46 8.96 10.06 -9.18
CA LYS A 46 8.71 11.48 -8.92
C LYS A 46 9.00 12.31 -10.16
N ILE A 47 8.24 13.39 -10.31
CA ILE A 47 8.43 14.37 -11.38
C ILE A 47 8.62 15.77 -10.77
N SER A 48 9.52 16.56 -11.36
CA SER A 48 9.73 17.94 -10.96
C SER A 48 8.49 18.81 -11.18
N MET A 49 8.42 19.96 -10.50
CA MET A 49 7.30 20.91 -10.61
C MET A 49 6.96 21.30 -12.04
N ASP A 50 8.00 21.48 -12.87
CA ASP A 50 7.84 21.83 -14.29
C ASP A 50 7.52 20.63 -15.21
N GLY A 51 7.43 19.41 -14.63
CA GLY A 51 7.10 18.20 -15.36
C GLY A 51 8.18 17.65 -16.28
N LYS A 52 9.43 18.13 -16.18
CA LYS A 52 10.49 17.79 -17.13
C LYS A 52 11.48 16.74 -16.63
N LYS A 53 11.67 16.62 -15.33
CA LYS A 53 12.67 15.74 -14.75
C LYS A 53 12.01 14.66 -13.93
N HIS A 54 12.26 13.39 -14.28
CA HIS A 54 11.87 12.21 -13.53
C HIS A 54 13.01 11.78 -12.62
N PHE A 55 12.70 11.33 -11.40
CA PHE A 55 13.68 10.91 -10.40
C PHE A 55 13.05 9.99 -9.35
N GLN A 56 13.87 9.33 -8.55
CA GLN A 56 13.47 8.43 -7.48
C GLN A 56 12.38 7.42 -7.90
N PRO A 57 12.64 6.54 -8.91
CA PRO A 57 11.69 5.51 -9.25
C PRO A 57 11.50 4.55 -8.07
N HIS A 58 10.24 4.16 -7.82
CA HIS A 58 9.85 3.20 -6.81
C HIS A 58 9.32 1.95 -7.51
N PHE A 59 10.16 0.92 -7.60
CA PHE A 59 9.80 -0.41 -8.11
C PHE A 59 9.26 -1.23 -6.96
N LYS A 60 8.04 -1.71 -7.10
CA LYS A 60 7.29 -2.37 -6.03
C LYS A 60 7.32 -3.88 -6.21
N PRO A 61 7.30 -4.68 -5.13
CA PRO A 61 7.14 -6.13 -5.25
C PRO A 61 5.70 -6.50 -5.59
N ASP A 62 5.48 -7.75 -5.97
CA ASP A 62 4.13 -8.32 -6.02
C ASP A 62 3.46 -8.27 -4.65
N PHE A 63 2.13 -8.43 -4.63
CA PHE A 63 1.35 -8.24 -3.42
C PHE A 63 1.89 -9.07 -2.24
N ASN A 64 2.33 -8.36 -1.23
CA ASN A 64 2.83 -8.90 0.03
C ASN A 64 2.07 -8.22 1.18
N ARG A 65 1.32 -9.02 1.93
CA ARG A 65 0.50 -8.54 3.03
C ARG A 65 1.35 -7.98 4.18
N ASP A 66 2.44 -8.65 4.52
CA ASP A 66 3.28 -8.24 5.65
C ASP A 66 3.97 -6.91 5.34
N LEU A 67 4.42 -6.72 4.09
CA LEU A 67 4.93 -5.45 3.64
C LEU A 67 3.84 -4.36 3.67
N LEU A 68 2.61 -4.68 3.22
CA LEU A 68 1.50 -3.73 3.29
C LEU A 68 1.15 -3.34 4.73
N ASN A 69 1.31 -4.26 5.69
CA ASN A 69 1.13 -3.97 7.11
C ASN A 69 2.29 -3.16 7.72
N SER A 70 3.36 -2.93 6.96
CA SER A 70 4.53 -2.17 7.40
C SER A 70 4.67 -0.81 6.70
N THR A 71 4.12 -0.65 5.51
CA THR A 71 4.16 0.60 4.75
C THR A 71 3.13 0.61 3.64
N ASN A 72 2.58 1.80 3.32
CA ASN A 72 1.72 1.97 2.17
C ASN A 72 2.55 2.04 0.87
N TYR A 73 2.88 0.90 0.31
CA TYR A 73 3.63 0.85 -0.96
C TYR A 73 2.73 0.82 -2.21
N PHE A 74 1.38 0.80 -2.06
CA PHE A 74 0.45 0.74 -3.20
C PHE A 74 0.26 2.09 -3.91
N CYS A 75 0.13 3.15 -3.15
CA CYS A 75 -0.13 4.48 -3.68
C CYS A 75 1.17 5.18 -4.11
N HIS A 76 1.24 5.53 -5.38
CA HIS A 76 0.26 5.48 -6.44
C HIS A 76 0.76 4.62 -7.63
N LEU A 77 0.04 4.25 -8.66
CA LEU A 77 -1.37 4.38 -8.95
C LEU A 77 -2.13 3.20 -8.31
N PHE A 78 -3.31 3.43 -7.73
CA PHE A 78 -4.18 2.39 -7.22
C PHE A 78 -5.50 2.40 -7.99
N VAL A 79 -5.88 1.22 -8.54
CA VAL A 79 -7.11 1.01 -9.30
C VAL A 79 -7.88 -0.15 -8.68
N VAL A 80 -9.17 0.02 -8.41
CA VAL A 80 -9.96 -0.95 -7.67
C VAL A 80 -11.34 -1.16 -8.29
N ASP A 81 -11.80 -2.42 -8.31
CA ASP A 81 -13.14 -2.82 -8.73
C ASP A 81 -14.19 -2.11 -7.85
N LYS A 82 -15.17 -1.49 -8.50
CA LYS A 82 -16.23 -0.77 -7.79
C LYS A 82 -16.95 -1.63 -6.75
N ARG A 83 -17.11 -2.93 -7.00
CA ARG A 83 -17.71 -3.87 -6.04
C ARG A 83 -16.91 -4.01 -4.74
N VAL A 84 -15.58 -3.85 -4.80
CA VAL A 84 -14.73 -3.80 -3.60
C VAL A 84 -14.97 -2.48 -2.87
N VAL A 85 -14.99 -1.36 -3.59
CA VAL A 85 -15.30 -0.03 -3.01
C VAL A 85 -16.65 -0.04 -2.30
N ASP A 86 -17.69 -0.60 -2.94
CA ASP A 86 -19.04 -0.66 -2.37
C ASP A 86 -19.09 -1.50 -1.08
N LYS A 87 -18.20 -2.51 -0.96
CA LYS A 87 -18.11 -3.33 0.27
C LYS A 87 -17.38 -2.63 1.41
N VAL A 88 -16.28 -1.95 1.10
CA VAL A 88 -15.43 -1.36 2.15
C VAL A 88 -15.86 0.06 2.52
N GLY A 89 -16.71 0.69 1.69
CA GLY A 89 -17.07 2.09 1.78
C GLY A 89 -16.00 3.01 1.20
N GLY A 90 -16.18 4.30 1.33
CA GLY A 90 -15.26 5.31 0.83
C GLY A 90 -14.02 5.52 1.72
N LEU A 91 -13.33 6.63 1.48
CA LEU A 91 -12.24 7.09 2.34
C LEU A 91 -12.81 7.48 3.72
N ASN A 92 -12.08 7.11 4.78
CA ASN A 92 -12.49 7.41 6.15
C ASN A 92 -11.75 8.65 6.69
N PRO A 93 -12.46 9.73 7.04
CA PRO A 93 -11.84 10.96 7.55
C PRO A 93 -11.14 10.81 8.91
N GLU A 94 -11.39 9.75 9.66
CA GLU A 94 -10.65 9.46 10.90
C GLU A 94 -9.16 9.22 10.67
N TYR A 95 -8.79 8.86 9.43
CA TYR A 95 -7.41 8.61 9.02
C TYR A 95 -6.90 9.72 8.10
N ASP A 96 -7.36 10.95 8.28
CA ASP A 96 -6.90 12.09 7.48
C ASP A 96 -5.37 12.18 7.45
N GLY A 97 -4.81 12.32 6.24
CA GLY A 97 -3.37 12.19 5.96
C GLY A 97 -2.88 10.76 5.66
N ALA A 98 -3.64 9.72 6.00
CA ALA A 98 -3.39 8.32 5.64
C ALA A 98 -4.69 7.59 5.25
N GLN A 99 -5.68 8.34 4.76
CA GLN A 99 -7.00 7.80 4.36
C GLN A 99 -6.90 6.82 3.19
N ASP A 100 -5.93 6.99 2.32
CA ASP A 100 -5.59 6.08 1.23
C ASP A 100 -5.04 4.76 1.77
N TYR A 101 -4.19 4.82 2.78
CA TYR A 101 -3.62 3.62 3.41
C TYR A 101 -4.69 2.79 4.11
N ASP A 102 -5.57 3.41 4.93
CA ASP A 102 -6.72 2.73 5.52
C ASP A 102 -7.62 2.10 4.45
N PHE A 103 -7.87 2.81 3.35
CA PHE A 103 -8.67 2.31 2.26
C PHE A 103 -8.05 1.09 1.58
N VAL A 104 -6.74 1.12 1.28
CA VAL A 104 -6.01 -0.01 0.71
C VAL A 104 -6.03 -1.23 1.65
N LEU A 105 -5.81 -1.02 2.95
CA LEU A 105 -5.90 -2.09 3.95
C LEU A 105 -7.28 -2.74 3.95
N ARG A 106 -8.38 -1.95 3.99
CA ARG A 106 -9.75 -2.46 3.91
C ARG A 106 -10.03 -3.21 2.60
N CYS A 107 -9.51 -2.73 1.47
CA CYS A 107 -9.60 -3.45 0.21
C CYS A 107 -8.90 -4.82 0.30
N SER A 108 -7.71 -4.88 0.91
CA SER A 108 -6.96 -6.12 1.08
C SER A 108 -7.64 -7.15 2.01
N GLU A 109 -8.53 -6.70 2.89
CA GLU A 109 -9.34 -7.57 3.76
C GLU A 109 -10.41 -8.34 2.98
N VAL A 110 -10.96 -7.74 1.94
CA VAL A 110 -12.08 -8.31 1.18
C VAL A 110 -11.68 -8.99 -0.13
N THR A 111 -10.44 -8.77 -0.61
CA THR A 111 -9.93 -9.45 -1.80
C THR A 111 -8.45 -9.78 -1.72
N ARG A 112 -8.08 -10.94 -2.25
CA ARG A 112 -6.68 -11.34 -2.49
C ARG A 112 -6.29 -11.19 -3.96
N ASN A 113 -7.23 -10.86 -4.84
CA ASN A 113 -7.00 -10.69 -6.28
C ASN A 113 -6.45 -9.29 -6.58
N ILE A 114 -5.33 -8.98 -5.97
CA ILE A 114 -4.59 -7.73 -6.12
C ILE A 114 -3.43 -8.00 -7.06
N TYR A 115 -3.32 -7.21 -8.12
CA TYR A 115 -2.37 -7.41 -9.21
C TYR A 115 -1.38 -6.25 -9.29
N HIS A 116 -0.11 -6.56 -9.36
CA HIS A 116 0.95 -5.59 -9.60
C HIS A 116 1.22 -5.48 -11.11
N ILE A 117 1.24 -4.27 -11.63
CA ILE A 117 1.77 -3.99 -12.96
C ILE A 117 3.18 -3.41 -12.78
N PRO A 118 4.25 -4.17 -13.08
CA PRO A 118 5.63 -3.72 -12.86
C PRO A 118 6.07 -2.71 -13.94
N LYS A 119 5.40 -1.58 -13.94
CA LYS A 119 5.65 -0.45 -14.85
C LYS A 119 5.39 0.84 -14.11
N ILE A 120 6.20 1.86 -14.37
CA ILE A 120 5.96 3.23 -13.88
C ILE A 120 4.77 3.79 -14.67
N LEU A 121 3.61 3.82 -14.01
CA LEU A 121 2.35 4.32 -14.57
C LEU A 121 1.77 5.50 -13.77
N TYR A 122 2.59 6.07 -12.91
CA TYR A 122 2.26 7.23 -12.09
C TYR A 122 3.49 8.10 -11.86
N HIS A 123 3.32 9.41 -11.95
CA HIS A 123 4.38 10.39 -11.70
C HIS A 123 3.92 11.35 -10.61
N TRP A 124 4.48 11.17 -9.42
CA TRP A 124 4.17 11.99 -8.26
C TRP A 124 4.93 13.31 -8.33
N ARG A 125 4.20 14.40 -8.38
CA ARG A 125 4.79 15.74 -8.46
C ARG A 125 5.40 16.15 -7.13
N ALA A 126 6.70 16.41 -7.13
CA ALA A 126 7.41 16.85 -5.93
C ALA A 126 7.18 18.35 -5.71
N HIS A 127 6.54 18.69 -4.60
CA HIS A 127 6.37 20.05 -4.10
C HIS A 127 7.27 20.28 -2.90
N MET A 128 7.77 21.51 -2.73
CA MET A 128 8.59 21.88 -1.55
C MET A 128 7.82 21.72 -0.21
N ASP A 129 6.48 21.70 -0.26
CA ASP A 129 5.62 21.47 0.91
C ASP A 129 5.09 20.03 1.00
N SER A 130 5.60 19.12 0.18
CA SER A 130 5.15 17.72 0.22
C SER A 130 5.63 17.02 1.50
N THR A 131 4.92 15.98 1.91
CA THR A 131 5.29 15.13 3.06
C THR A 131 6.71 14.57 2.93
N ALA A 132 7.20 14.42 1.69
CA ALA A 132 8.55 13.95 1.40
C ALA A 132 9.66 14.97 1.72
N GLU A 133 9.35 16.28 1.76
CA GLU A 133 10.34 17.34 2.01
C GLU A 133 10.23 17.96 3.41
N ASN A 134 9.04 17.96 4.03
CA ASN A 134 8.85 18.42 5.40
C ASN A 134 8.00 17.43 6.23
N PRO A 135 8.58 16.30 6.65
CA PRO A 135 7.87 15.26 7.39
C PRO A 135 7.32 15.75 8.73
N GLU A 136 8.01 16.67 9.41
CA GLU A 136 7.61 17.17 10.74
C GLU A 136 6.28 17.92 10.70
N SER A 137 5.96 18.60 9.59
CA SER A 137 4.70 19.31 9.44
C SER A 137 3.47 18.39 9.32
N LYS A 138 3.70 17.11 9.07
CA LYS A 138 2.64 16.11 8.81
C LYS A 138 2.77 14.86 9.68
N MET A 139 3.32 14.99 10.89
CA MET A 139 3.41 13.86 11.84
C MET A 139 2.05 13.19 12.07
N TYR A 140 0.96 13.96 12.05
CA TYR A 140 -0.40 13.44 12.17
C TYR A 140 -0.73 12.36 11.12
N ALA A 141 -0.18 12.47 9.90
CA ALA A 141 -0.40 11.50 8.83
C ALA A 141 0.28 10.15 9.15
N PHE A 142 1.49 10.19 9.71
CA PHE A 142 2.18 8.97 10.13
C PHE A 142 1.50 8.32 11.34
N GLU A 143 0.99 9.13 12.28
CA GLU A 143 0.18 8.61 13.39
C GLU A 143 -1.14 8.01 12.89
N ALA A 144 -1.80 8.63 11.90
CA ALA A 144 -2.99 8.10 11.25
C ALA A 144 -2.70 6.76 10.57
N GLY A 145 -1.55 6.61 9.91
CA GLY A 145 -1.11 5.35 9.32
C GLY A 145 -0.95 4.22 10.35
N ALA A 146 -0.33 4.51 11.49
CA ALA A 146 -0.23 3.54 12.59
C ALA A 146 -1.61 3.12 13.11
N ARG A 147 -2.55 4.09 13.27
CA ARG A 147 -3.93 3.79 13.67
C ARG A 147 -4.66 2.95 12.62
N ALA A 148 -4.45 3.22 11.33
CA ALA A 148 -5.06 2.46 10.24
C ALA A 148 -4.63 0.99 10.27
N ILE A 149 -3.33 0.72 10.47
CA ILE A 149 -2.81 -0.65 10.62
C ILE A 149 -3.38 -1.32 11.88
N ALA A 150 -3.40 -0.64 13.02
CA ALA A 150 -3.96 -1.18 14.25
C ALA A 150 -5.45 -1.52 14.11
N ALA A 151 -6.22 -0.67 13.42
CA ALA A 151 -7.62 -0.92 13.12
C ALA A 151 -7.79 -2.09 12.14
N HIS A 152 -6.90 -2.21 11.14
CA HIS A 152 -6.84 -3.37 10.24
C HIS A 152 -6.69 -4.67 11.02
N TYR A 153 -5.72 -4.75 11.95
CA TYR A 153 -5.52 -5.95 12.76
C TYR A 153 -6.76 -6.33 13.56
N LYS A 154 -7.42 -5.37 14.19
CA LYS A 154 -8.69 -5.62 14.90
C LYS A 154 -9.78 -6.16 13.97
N ARG A 155 -9.94 -5.60 12.77
CA ARG A 155 -10.94 -6.07 11.79
C ARG A 155 -10.70 -7.49 11.31
N ILE A 156 -9.44 -7.93 11.24
CA ILE A 156 -9.08 -9.31 10.85
C ILE A 156 -8.93 -10.27 12.05
N GLY A 157 -9.30 -9.84 13.26
CA GLY A 157 -9.34 -10.68 14.46
C GLY A 157 -7.98 -10.87 15.15
N ILE A 158 -7.04 -9.95 14.97
CA ILE A 158 -5.73 -9.94 15.65
C ILE A 158 -5.74 -8.82 16.70
N ASP A 159 -6.21 -9.12 17.90
CA ASP A 159 -6.39 -8.13 18.97
C ASP A 159 -5.11 -7.85 19.78
N ASN A 160 -4.08 -8.65 19.60
CA ASN A 160 -2.83 -8.63 20.38
C ASN A 160 -1.65 -8.01 19.61
N ALA A 161 -1.93 -7.28 18.53
CA ALA A 161 -0.93 -6.57 17.75
C ALA A 161 -0.77 -5.12 18.25
N GLU A 162 0.45 -4.72 18.54
CA GLU A 162 0.84 -3.36 18.85
C GLU A 162 1.63 -2.77 17.68
N VAL A 163 1.18 -1.63 17.14
CA VAL A 163 1.80 -0.98 15.98
C VAL A 163 2.57 0.24 16.46
N THR A 164 3.86 0.29 16.14
CA THR A 164 4.75 1.41 16.46
C THR A 164 5.38 1.98 15.19
N GLN A 165 5.68 3.27 15.20
CA GLN A 165 6.48 3.89 14.16
C GLN A 165 7.95 3.45 14.30
N THR A 166 8.66 3.38 13.19
CA THR A 166 10.11 3.17 13.17
C THR A 166 10.84 4.51 13.03
N GLU A 167 12.16 4.48 12.99
CA GLU A 167 12.98 5.66 12.68
C GLU A 167 12.74 6.18 11.25
N CYS A 168 12.30 5.28 10.34
CA CYS A 168 11.90 5.64 8.98
C CYS A 168 10.43 6.05 8.97
N LEU A 169 10.14 7.32 8.68
CA LEU A 169 8.76 7.82 8.60
C LEU A 169 7.95 7.09 7.53
N GLY A 170 6.72 6.72 7.87
CA GLY A 170 5.84 5.92 6.99
C GLY A 170 6.16 4.42 6.98
N VAL A 171 7.13 3.99 7.79
CA VAL A 171 7.43 2.57 8.02
C VAL A 171 7.06 2.22 9.45
N TYR A 172 6.29 1.15 9.62
CA TYR A 172 5.73 0.72 10.90
C TYR A 172 6.22 -0.67 11.26
N ARG A 173 6.31 -0.92 12.55
CA ARG A 173 6.61 -2.25 13.12
C ARG A 173 5.41 -2.73 13.91
N THR A 174 5.02 -3.97 13.65
CA THR A 174 4.00 -4.65 14.44
C THR A 174 4.66 -5.62 15.41
N HIS A 175 4.31 -5.47 16.67
CA HIS A 175 4.68 -6.40 17.74
C HIS A 175 3.47 -7.27 18.05
N TYR A 176 3.63 -8.59 17.89
CA TYR A 176 2.60 -9.57 18.25
C TYR A 176 2.90 -10.10 19.65
N LYS A 177 1.89 -10.12 20.50
CA LYS A 177 1.98 -10.89 21.73
C LYS A 177 1.72 -12.37 21.36
N ILE A 178 2.79 -13.12 21.28
CA ILE A 178 2.74 -14.55 20.97
C ILE A 178 2.89 -15.37 22.24
N GLU A 179 2.21 -16.52 22.29
CA GLU A 179 2.56 -17.56 23.23
C GLU A 179 3.89 -18.18 22.77
N GLU A 180 4.77 -18.50 23.69
CA GLU A 180 6.08 -19.08 23.39
C GLU A 180 5.96 -20.62 23.34
N PRO A 181 5.51 -21.19 22.20
CA PRO A 181 5.41 -22.64 22.07
C PRO A 181 6.80 -23.26 22.02
N LEU A 182 6.91 -24.48 22.53
CA LEU A 182 8.14 -25.27 22.36
C LEU A 182 8.30 -25.59 20.86
N VAL A 183 9.42 -25.18 20.29
CA VAL A 183 9.77 -25.42 18.89
C VAL A 183 10.96 -26.38 18.85
N SER A 184 10.82 -27.49 18.13
CA SER A 184 11.92 -28.43 17.86
C SER A 184 12.55 -28.08 16.53
N ILE A 185 13.84 -27.78 16.52
CA ILE A 185 14.62 -27.54 15.31
C ILE A 185 15.38 -28.83 14.97
N ILE A 186 15.12 -29.42 13.82
CA ILE A 186 15.80 -30.63 13.33
C ILE A 186 16.83 -30.17 12.31
N ILE A 187 18.11 -30.34 12.67
CA ILE A 187 19.24 -30.03 11.80
C ILE A 187 19.86 -31.34 11.33
N PRO A 188 19.70 -31.75 10.05
CA PRO A 188 20.40 -32.88 9.51
C PRO A 188 21.90 -32.56 9.44
N ASN A 189 22.69 -33.33 10.23
CA ASN A 189 24.12 -33.16 10.26
C ASN A 189 24.82 -34.51 10.05
N LYS A 190 25.94 -34.51 9.32
CA LYS A 190 26.83 -35.63 9.16
C LYS A 190 28.27 -35.13 9.29
N ASP A 191 28.97 -35.66 10.34
CA ASP A 191 30.42 -35.44 10.57
C ASP A 191 30.85 -33.97 10.84
N HIS A 192 29.89 -33.08 11.21
CA HIS A 192 30.13 -31.66 11.50
C HIS A 192 29.48 -31.25 12.83
N THR A 193 29.68 -31.98 13.89
CA THR A 193 29.07 -31.72 15.20
C THR A 193 29.58 -30.45 15.87
N ASP A 194 30.80 -30.00 15.50
CA ASP A 194 31.43 -28.81 16.08
C ASP A 194 30.88 -27.50 15.46
N ASP A 195 30.09 -27.60 14.37
CA ASP A 195 29.45 -26.48 13.68
C ASP A 195 28.03 -26.20 14.21
N LEU A 196 27.54 -27.00 15.17
CA LEU A 196 26.23 -26.91 15.79
C LEU A 196 26.31 -26.26 17.17
#